data_a97795ebd779373c8c26fb403143fe0b
#
_entry.id   a97795ebd779373c8c26fb403143fe0b
#
_cell.length_a   1.000
_cell.length_b   1.000
_cell.length_c   1.000
_cell.angle_alpha   90.00
_cell.angle_beta   90.00
_cell.angle_gamma   90.00
#
_symmetry.space_group_name_H-M   'P 1'
#
loop_
_entity.id
_entity.type
_entity.pdbx_description
1 polymer ?
#
loop_
_entity_poly.entity_id
_entity_poly.type
_entity_poly.pdbx_seq_one_letter_code
_entity_poly.pdbx_strand_id
1 'polypeptide(L)'
;MASYSPFDCLIFDLDDTLYSSNIGFGDATKRNIDDFLVEKCGFERRKASALRVQLFKTYGSTLAGLRALGYDVDANEYHSIVHGRLPYHLIKPDPQLRNILLTISQRKIIFTNSDRAHAIKALNLLGIADCFEQVICFESMNPNLFNSKSSSPDEFPVVLKPSLDAFSIAIDIAEVDSSRTLFFDDNAGNIAAAKVAGLRTVVVGKTMRTNGADYALEKIHNLTQVVPEIWFKI
;
A
#
# COMPACT_ATOMS: atom_id res chain seq x y z
N MET A 1 37.14 4.08 8.17
CA MET A 1 36.36 2.93 8.68
C MET A 1 35.32 2.59 7.63
N ALA A 2 35.10 1.32 7.30
CA ALA A 2 34.03 0.95 6.40
C ALA A 2 32.69 1.21 7.11
N SER A 3 31.83 2.04 6.51
CA SER A 3 30.47 2.26 7.05
C SER A 3 29.58 1.11 6.62
N TYR A 4 28.88 0.50 7.57
CA TYR A 4 27.89 -0.56 7.32
C TYR A 4 26.49 0.05 7.18
N SER A 5 25.66 -0.57 6.33
CA SER A 5 24.28 -0.15 6.19
C SER A 5 23.52 -0.38 7.50
N PRO A 6 22.75 0.60 7.97
CA PRO A 6 21.88 0.42 9.13
C PRO A 6 20.61 -0.38 8.79
N PHE A 7 20.40 -0.73 7.51
CA PHE A 7 19.20 -1.38 7.02
C PHE A 7 19.49 -2.78 6.48
N ASP A 8 18.62 -3.74 6.83
CA ASP A 8 18.62 -5.11 6.31
C ASP A 8 17.46 -5.33 5.32
N CYS A 9 16.40 -4.53 5.45
CA CYS A 9 15.21 -4.64 4.61
C CYS A 9 14.65 -3.26 4.24
N LEU A 10 14.10 -3.17 3.04
CA LEU A 10 13.33 -2.04 2.54
C LEU A 10 11.92 -2.52 2.20
N ILE A 11 10.91 -1.90 2.81
CA ILE A 11 9.50 -2.18 2.56
C ILE A 11 8.89 -0.99 1.82
N PHE A 12 8.27 -1.26 0.68
CA PHE A 12 7.68 -0.21 -0.16
C PHE A 12 6.17 -0.37 -0.23
N ASP A 13 5.46 0.72 -0.03
CA ASP A 13 4.11 0.85 -0.57
C ASP A 13 4.17 0.87 -2.10
N LEU A 14 3.03 0.62 -2.74
CA LEU A 14 2.94 0.49 -4.20
C LEU A 14 2.33 1.73 -4.84
N ASP A 15 1.04 1.97 -4.54
CA ASP A 15 0.23 2.97 -5.20
C ASP A 15 0.65 4.39 -4.79
N ASP A 16 0.85 5.28 -5.77
CA ASP A 16 1.33 6.64 -5.56
C ASP A 16 2.76 6.75 -4.93
N THR A 17 3.41 5.60 -4.66
CA THR A 17 4.76 5.48 -4.11
C THR A 17 5.77 5.04 -5.18
N LEU A 18 5.56 3.89 -5.84
CA LEU A 18 6.45 3.38 -6.90
C LEU A 18 6.10 3.92 -8.28
N TYR A 19 4.94 4.49 -8.44
CA TYR A 19 4.51 5.22 -9.62
C TYR A 19 3.67 6.45 -9.20
N SER A 20 3.56 7.41 -10.10
CA SER A 20 2.99 8.72 -9.78
C SER A 20 1.48 8.68 -9.63
N SER A 21 0.93 9.35 -8.61
CA SER A 21 -0.50 9.67 -8.44
C SER A 21 -1.11 10.40 -9.66
N ASN A 22 -0.28 11.07 -10.45
CA ASN A 22 -0.72 11.86 -11.61
C ASN A 22 -1.19 11.00 -12.79
N ILE A 23 -1.05 9.68 -12.75
CA ILE A 23 -1.57 8.80 -13.81
C ILE A 23 -3.09 8.59 -13.76
N GLY A 24 -3.76 9.17 -12.75
CA GLY A 24 -5.23 9.17 -12.66
C GLY A 24 -5.84 7.92 -12.01
N PHE A 25 -5.04 7.06 -11.39
CA PHE A 25 -5.53 5.87 -10.70
C PHE A 25 -6.41 6.22 -9.51
N GLY A 26 -6.00 7.17 -8.66
CA GLY A 26 -6.78 7.60 -7.52
C GLY A 26 -8.20 8.07 -7.87
N ASP A 27 -8.36 8.82 -8.97
CA ASP A 27 -9.68 9.25 -9.42
C ASP A 27 -10.47 8.12 -10.07
N ALA A 28 -9.82 7.19 -10.78
CA ALA A 28 -10.46 6.00 -11.30
C ALA A 28 -10.96 5.10 -10.15
N THR A 29 -10.14 4.88 -9.13
CA THR A 29 -10.51 4.13 -7.92
C THR A 29 -11.74 4.72 -7.24
N LYS A 30 -11.77 6.05 -7.03
CA LYS A 30 -12.92 6.73 -6.45
C LYS A 30 -14.19 6.50 -7.27
N ARG A 31 -14.12 6.64 -8.60
CA ARG A 31 -15.27 6.39 -9.49
C ARG A 31 -15.73 4.93 -9.43
N ASN A 32 -14.79 3.98 -9.46
CA ASN A 32 -15.12 2.55 -9.40
C ASN A 32 -15.77 2.17 -8.06
N ILE A 33 -15.34 2.80 -6.94
CA ILE A 33 -15.99 2.62 -5.64
C ILE A 33 -17.41 3.21 -5.67
N ASP A 34 -17.59 4.41 -6.22
CA ASP A 34 -18.92 5.02 -6.35
C ASP A 34 -19.84 4.14 -7.22
N ASP A 35 -19.29 3.55 -8.29
CA ASP A 35 -20.03 2.59 -9.14
C ASP A 35 -20.38 1.31 -8.38
N PHE A 36 -19.46 0.76 -7.59
CA PHE A 36 -19.74 -0.40 -6.73
C PHE A 36 -20.88 -0.12 -5.75
N LEU A 37 -20.86 1.03 -5.08
CA LEU A 37 -21.92 1.42 -4.15
C LEU A 37 -23.29 1.50 -4.83
N VAL A 38 -23.35 1.93 -6.08
CA VAL A 38 -24.59 1.99 -6.86
C VAL A 38 -24.99 0.62 -7.40
N GLU A 39 -24.08 -0.06 -8.10
CA GLU A 39 -24.37 -1.28 -8.86
C GLU A 39 -24.61 -2.51 -7.97
N LYS A 40 -23.87 -2.59 -6.84
CA LYS A 40 -23.88 -3.77 -5.96
C LYS A 40 -24.61 -3.54 -4.64
N CYS A 41 -24.47 -2.34 -4.07
CA CYS A 41 -25.12 -2.03 -2.78
C CYS A 41 -26.46 -1.31 -2.94
N GLY A 42 -26.84 -0.88 -4.16
CA GLY A 42 -28.15 -0.25 -4.43
C GLY A 42 -28.28 1.21 -3.94
N PHE A 43 -27.16 1.88 -3.63
CA PHE A 43 -27.21 3.28 -3.21
C PHE A 43 -27.53 4.21 -4.39
N GLU A 44 -28.16 5.33 -4.09
CA GLU A 44 -28.42 6.36 -5.08
C GLU A 44 -27.11 7.00 -5.57
N ARG A 45 -26.93 7.13 -6.90
CA ARG A 45 -25.75 7.74 -7.54
C ARG A 45 -25.33 9.07 -6.92
N ARG A 46 -26.29 9.95 -6.62
CA ARG A 46 -26.04 11.27 -6.02
C ARG A 46 -25.48 11.22 -4.60
N LYS A 47 -25.64 10.08 -3.88
CA LYS A 47 -25.18 9.89 -2.50
C LYS A 47 -23.89 9.08 -2.42
N ALA A 48 -23.54 8.34 -3.47
CA ALA A 48 -22.42 7.38 -3.46
C ALA A 48 -21.08 8.04 -3.08
N SER A 49 -20.73 9.16 -3.70
CA SER A 49 -19.48 9.85 -3.42
C SER A 49 -19.38 10.37 -1.98
N ALA A 50 -20.48 10.95 -1.45
CA ALA A 50 -20.52 11.41 -0.06
C ALA A 50 -20.39 10.23 0.93
N LEU A 51 -21.09 9.13 0.64
CA LEU A 51 -21.03 7.91 1.44
C LEU A 51 -19.61 7.31 1.42
N ARG A 52 -18.97 7.18 0.25
CA ARG A 52 -17.58 6.73 0.12
C ARG A 52 -16.65 7.56 1.02
N VAL A 53 -16.75 8.89 0.97
CA VAL A 53 -15.92 9.78 1.79
C VAL A 53 -16.19 9.58 3.27
N GLN A 54 -17.46 9.43 3.67
CA GLN A 54 -17.84 9.19 5.06
C GLN A 54 -17.29 7.85 5.56
N LEU A 55 -17.47 6.77 4.80
CA LEU A 55 -16.99 5.43 5.16
C LEU A 55 -15.46 5.42 5.28
N PHE A 56 -14.76 6.03 4.32
CA PHE A 56 -13.31 6.14 4.37
C PHE A 56 -12.83 6.90 5.61
N LYS A 57 -13.45 8.03 5.95
CA LYS A 57 -13.08 8.83 7.13
C LYS A 57 -13.29 8.09 8.45
N THR A 58 -14.37 7.29 8.53
CA THR A 58 -14.76 6.63 9.79
C THR A 58 -14.04 5.29 9.98
N TYR A 59 -13.83 4.53 8.89
CA TYR A 59 -13.37 3.15 8.94
C TYR A 59 -12.06 2.88 8.20
N GLY A 60 -11.44 3.90 7.62
CA GLY A 60 -10.18 3.77 6.88
C GLY A 60 -10.33 3.27 5.44
N SER A 61 -11.43 2.59 5.10
CA SER A 61 -11.78 2.22 3.72
C SER A 61 -13.29 2.08 3.54
N THR A 62 -13.77 2.15 2.29
CA THR A 62 -15.18 1.94 1.99
C THR A 62 -15.61 0.51 2.26
N LEU A 63 -14.77 -0.49 1.93
CA LEU A 63 -15.04 -1.90 2.21
C LEU A 63 -15.18 -2.15 3.73
N ALA A 64 -14.24 -1.63 4.53
CA ALA A 64 -14.29 -1.73 5.99
C ALA A 64 -15.58 -1.12 6.53
N GLY A 65 -15.95 0.07 6.04
CA GLY A 65 -17.16 0.75 6.48
C GLY A 65 -18.45 0.01 6.09
N LEU A 66 -18.53 -0.53 4.89
CA LEU A 66 -19.70 -1.34 4.47
C LEU A 66 -19.87 -2.57 5.36
N ARG A 67 -18.80 -3.32 5.62
CA ARG A 67 -18.84 -4.48 6.50
C ARG A 67 -19.21 -4.11 7.93
N ALA A 68 -18.62 -3.07 8.50
CA ALA A 68 -18.93 -2.58 9.84
C ALA A 68 -20.39 -2.11 9.99
N LEU A 69 -21.05 -1.73 8.88
CA LEU A 69 -22.47 -1.40 8.85
C LEU A 69 -23.37 -2.62 8.56
N GLY A 70 -22.82 -3.83 8.52
CA GLY A 70 -23.55 -5.08 8.34
C GLY A 70 -23.88 -5.43 6.88
N TYR A 71 -23.27 -4.75 5.90
CA TYR A 71 -23.42 -5.15 4.50
C TYR A 71 -22.56 -6.38 4.22
N ASP A 72 -23.19 -7.42 3.67
CA ASP A 72 -22.51 -8.63 3.20
C ASP A 72 -21.83 -8.35 1.87
N VAL A 73 -20.59 -7.85 1.96
CA VAL A 73 -19.76 -7.51 0.79
C VAL A 73 -18.63 -8.53 0.68
N ASP A 74 -18.63 -9.26 -0.43
CA ASP A 74 -17.51 -10.11 -0.80
C ASP A 74 -16.29 -9.28 -1.19
N ALA A 75 -15.16 -9.51 -0.52
CA ALA A 75 -13.93 -8.74 -0.73
C ALA A 75 -13.35 -8.95 -2.15
N ASN A 76 -13.45 -10.18 -2.71
CA ASN A 76 -12.99 -10.45 -4.08
C ASN A 76 -13.86 -9.70 -5.11
N GLU A 77 -15.19 -9.72 -4.93
CA GLU A 77 -16.08 -8.97 -5.82
C GLU A 77 -15.80 -7.47 -5.76
N TYR A 78 -15.62 -6.93 -4.54
CA TYR A 78 -15.27 -5.53 -4.35
C TYR A 78 -13.98 -5.16 -5.10
N HIS A 79 -12.89 -5.88 -4.86
CA HIS A 79 -11.60 -5.60 -5.49
C HIS A 79 -11.63 -5.84 -7.01
N SER A 80 -12.34 -6.87 -7.50
CA SER A 80 -12.46 -7.13 -8.93
C SER A 80 -13.14 -6.00 -9.69
N ILE A 81 -14.09 -5.30 -9.07
CA ILE A 81 -14.76 -4.15 -9.65
C ILE A 81 -13.89 -2.88 -9.48
N VAL A 82 -13.42 -2.62 -8.27
CA VAL A 82 -12.69 -1.39 -7.95
C VAL A 82 -11.34 -1.33 -8.66
N HIS A 83 -10.55 -2.38 -8.55
CA HIS A 83 -9.23 -2.44 -9.19
C HIS A 83 -9.29 -3.02 -10.61
N GLY A 84 -10.19 -3.97 -10.89
CA GLY A 84 -10.31 -4.56 -12.22
C GLY A 84 -10.62 -3.57 -13.35
N ARG A 85 -11.29 -2.46 -13.03
CA ARG A 85 -11.66 -1.39 -13.99
C ARG A 85 -10.63 -0.26 -14.07
N LEU A 86 -9.45 -0.36 -13.41
CA LEU A 86 -8.43 0.66 -13.45
C LEU A 86 -7.78 0.79 -14.84
N PRO A 87 -7.35 2.00 -15.23
CA PRO A 87 -6.75 2.27 -16.53
C PRO A 87 -5.29 1.81 -16.60
N TYR A 88 -5.02 0.52 -16.44
CA TYR A 88 -3.67 -0.07 -16.38
C TYR A 88 -2.77 0.26 -17.57
N HIS A 89 -3.35 0.60 -18.73
CA HIS A 89 -2.58 1.03 -19.91
C HIS A 89 -1.79 2.34 -19.67
N LEU A 90 -2.09 3.06 -18.59
CA LEU A 90 -1.37 4.28 -18.19
C LEU A 90 -0.08 3.97 -17.41
N ILE A 91 0.03 2.81 -16.77
CA ILE A 91 1.28 2.36 -16.17
C ILE A 91 2.25 2.01 -17.30
N LYS A 92 3.45 2.57 -17.24
CA LYS A 92 4.52 2.29 -18.20
C LYS A 92 5.72 1.69 -17.48
N PRO A 93 6.51 0.84 -18.15
CA PRO A 93 7.78 0.37 -17.61
C PRO A 93 8.66 1.54 -17.17
N ASP A 94 9.32 1.38 -16.01
CA ASP A 94 10.25 2.36 -15.46
C ASP A 94 11.66 1.75 -15.32
N PRO A 95 12.48 1.81 -16.40
CA PRO A 95 13.83 1.26 -16.38
C PRO A 95 14.76 1.97 -15.37
N GLN A 96 14.52 3.24 -15.08
CA GLN A 96 15.33 3.98 -14.12
C GLN A 96 15.05 3.50 -12.69
N LEU A 97 13.77 3.35 -12.32
CA LEU A 97 13.37 2.76 -11.05
C LEU A 97 13.92 1.34 -10.91
N ARG A 98 13.78 0.50 -11.97
CA ARG A 98 14.33 -0.85 -12.00
C ARG A 98 15.81 -0.87 -11.72
N ASN A 99 16.58 -0.03 -12.41
CA ASN A 99 18.04 0.04 -12.23
C ASN A 99 18.41 0.40 -10.77
N ILE A 100 17.72 1.34 -10.15
CA ILE A 100 17.93 1.69 -8.73
C ILE A 100 17.64 0.49 -7.84
N LEU A 101 16.48 -0.17 -8.01
CA LEU A 101 16.10 -1.33 -7.19
C LEU A 101 17.09 -2.49 -7.31
N LEU A 102 17.67 -2.72 -8.48
CA LEU A 102 18.68 -3.76 -8.72
C LEU A 102 20.03 -3.46 -8.03
N THR A 103 20.35 -2.20 -7.74
CA THR A 103 21.57 -1.84 -7.01
C THR A 103 21.45 -2.01 -5.49
N ILE A 104 20.24 -2.19 -4.99
CA ILE A 104 19.95 -2.39 -3.57
C ILE A 104 20.12 -3.86 -3.23
N SER A 105 21.08 -4.17 -2.37
CA SER A 105 21.39 -5.54 -1.95
C SER A 105 20.50 -6.06 -0.82
N GLN A 106 19.89 -5.16 -0.04
CA GLN A 106 18.96 -5.50 1.04
C GLN A 106 17.69 -6.16 0.49
N ARG A 107 17.00 -6.90 1.37
CA ARG A 107 15.67 -7.45 1.09
C ARG A 107 14.73 -6.32 0.65
N LYS A 108 13.87 -6.60 -0.33
CA LYS A 108 12.86 -5.65 -0.83
C LYS A 108 11.49 -6.31 -0.83
N ILE A 109 10.54 -5.69 -0.16
CA ILE A 109 9.18 -6.21 0.07
C ILE A 109 8.18 -5.14 -0.31
N ILE A 110 7.06 -5.54 -0.92
CA ILE A 110 5.89 -4.68 -1.12
C ILE A 110 4.93 -4.83 0.06
N PHE A 111 4.42 -3.68 0.57
CA PHE A 111 3.36 -3.65 1.57
C PHE A 111 2.27 -2.66 1.15
N THR A 112 1.19 -3.16 0.59
CA THR A 112 0.10 -2.36 0.02
C THR A 112 -1.26 -2.70 0.63
N ASN A 113 -2.16 -1.70 0.69
CA ASN A 113 -3.57 -1.89 1.04
C ASN A 113 -4.39 -2.48 -0.12
N SER A 114 -3.82 -2.54 -1.32
CA SER A 114 -4.47 -3.09 -2.51
C SER A 114 -4.47 -4.62 -2.49
N ASP A 115 -5.34 -5.22 -3.31
CA ASP A 115 -5.37 -6.68 -3.49
C ASP A 115 -4.15 -7.20 -4.27
N ARG A 116 -3.93 -8.51 -4.16
CA ARG A 116 -2.80 -9.20 -4.78
C ARG A 116 -2.82 -9.11 -6.31
N ALA A 117 -4.00 -9.19 -6.92
CA ALA A 117 -4.13 -9.16 -8.38
C ALA A 117 -3.71 -7.79 -8.94
N HIS A 118 -4.14 -6.71 -8.28
CA HIS A 118 -3.70 -5.35 -8.60
C HIS A 118 -2.19 -5.20 -8.42
N ALA A 119 -1.65 -5.61 -7.26
CA ALA A 119 -0.23 -5.45 -6.94
C ALA A 119 0.67 -6.15 -7.98
N ILE A 120 0.40 -7.42 -8.27
CA ILE A 120 1.16 -8.18 -9.26
C ILE A 120 1.06 -7.54 -10.66
N LYS A 121 -0.13 -7.10 -11.05
CA LYS A 121 -0.35 -6.47 -12.36
C LYS A 121 0.41 -5.15 -12.50
N ALA A 122 0.37 -4.29 -11.47
CA ALA A 122 1.10 -3.02 -11.46
C ALA A 122 2.62 -3.23 -11.51
N LEU A 123 3.16 -4.15 -10.69
CA LEU A 123 4.59 -4.47 -10.66
C LEU A 123 5.10 -5.02 -11.99
N ASN A 124 4.31 -5.89 -12.65
CA ASN A 124 4.64 -6.43 -13.98
C ASN A 124 4.66 -5.33 -15.05
N LEU A 125 3.67 -4.43 -15.04
CA LEU A 125 3.60 -3.32 -15.99
C LEU A 125 4.74 -2.30 -15.79
N LEU A 126 5.16 -2.07 -14.54
CA LEU A 126 6.35 -1.28 -14.23
C LEU A 126 7.66 -1.97 -14.62
N GLY A 127 7.65 -3.30 -14.83
CA GLY A 127 8.84 -4.09 -15.14
C GLY A 127 9.75 -4.31 -13.95
N ILE A 128 9.21 -4.35 -12.72
CA ILE A 128 9.97 -4.46 -11.47
C ILE A 128 9.52 -5.61 -10.55
N ALA A 129 8.64 -6.49 -11.01
CA ALA A 129 8.08 -7.56 -10.18
C ALA A 129 9.17 -8.47 -9.57
N ASP A 130 10.21 -8.77 -10.33
CA ASP A 130 11.35 -9.60 -9.92
C ASP A 130 12.36 -8.88 -9.01
N CYS A 131 12.17 -7.59 -8.74
CA CYS A 131 12.97 -6.84 -7.77
C CYS A 131 12.55 -7.08 -6.33
N PHE A 132 11.38 -7.66 -6.08
CA PHE A 132 10.80 -7.86 -4.76
C PHE A 132 10.69 -9.35 -4.45
N GLU A 133 11.07 -9.73 -3.23
CA GLU A 133 10.98 -11.12 -2.78
C GLU A 133 9.57 -11.50 -2.32
N GLN A 134 8.78 -10.52 -1.87
CA GLN A 134 7.47 -10.74 -1.27
C GLN A 134 6.51 -9.58 -1.52
N VAL A 135 5.21 -9.91 -1.59
CA VAL A 135 4.10 -8.93 -1.65
C VAL A 135 3.16 -9.19 -0.48
N ILE A 136 3.12 -8.27 0.48
CA ILE A 136 2.16 -8.20 1.58
C ILE A 136 1.03 -7.28 1.12
N CYS A 137 -0.17 -7.80 1.00
CA CYS A 137 -1.31 -7.14 0.37
C CYS A 137 -2.57 -7.32 1.22
N PHE A 138 -3.71 -6.88 0.73
CA PHE A 138 -4.99 -6.97 1.42
C PHE A 138 -5.27 -8.39 1.93
N GLU A 139 -5.10 -9.41 1.10
CA GLU A 139 -5.34 -10.82 1.46
C GLU A 139 -4.38 -11.32 2.55
N SER A 140 -3.13 -10.82 2.54
CA SER A 140 -2.13 -11.18 3.56
C SER A 140 -2.54 -10.69 4.95
N MET A 141 -3.13 -9.49 5.02
CA MET A 141 -3.58 -8.87 6.27
C MET A 141 -4.96 -9.39 6.72
N ASN A 142 -5.77 -9.91 5.80
CA ASN A 142 -7.16 -10.29 6.03
C ASN A 142 -7.48 -11.71 5.57
N PRO A 143 -6.70 -12.75 5.95
CA PRO A 143 -6.88 -14.11 5.43
C PRO A 143 -8.26 -14.71 5.76
N ASN A 144 -8.85 -14.31 6.89
CA ASN A 144 -10.15 -14.79 7.32
C ASN A 144 -11.31 -14.37 6.39
N LEU A 145 -11.17 -13.26 5.67
CA LEU A 145 -12.17 -12.79 4.71
C LEU A 145 -12.27 -13.70 3.46
N PHE A 146 -11.28 -14.57 3.25
CA PHE A 146 -11.18 -15.46 2.08
C PHE A 146 -11.34 -16.94 2.44
N ASN A 147 -11.16 -17.31 3.72
CA ASN A 147 -11.11 -18.70 4.17
C ASN A 147 -12.41 -19.20 4.81
N SER A 148 -13.33 -18.32 5.22
CA SER A 148 -14.57 -18.72 5.89
C SER A 148 -15.78 -18.58 4.98
N LYS A 149 -16.56 -19.68 4.86
CA LYS A 149 -17.82 -19.72 4.09
C LYS A 149 -18.99 -18.92 4.73
N SER A 150 -18.80 -18.40 5.93
CA SER A 150 -19.82 -17.67 6.69
C SER A 150 -19.13 -16.92 7.83
N SER A 151 -18.63 -15.73 7.55
CA SER A 151 -18.30 -14.79 8.62
C SER A 151 -19.38 -13.72 8.68
N SER A 152 -19.98 -13.55 9.83
CA SER A 152 -20.75 -12.33 10.11
C SER A 152 -19.86 -11.11 9.78
N PRO A 153 -20.39 -10.06 9.14
CA PRO A 153 -19.61 -8.86 8.82
C PRO A 153 -18.82 -8.29 10.01
N ASP A 154 -19.33 -8.47 11.23
CA ASP A 154 -18.74 -7.97 12.47
C ASP A 154 -17.63 -8.89 13.05
N GLU A 155 -17.51 -10.14 12.58
CA GLU A 155 -16.62 -11.13 13.18
C GLU A 155 -15.15 -10.89 12.83
N PHE A 156 -14.88 -10.33 11.64
CA PHE A 156 -13.52 -10.02 11.17
C PHE A 156 -13.44 -8.59 10.64
N PRO A 157 -12.96 -7.64 11.47
CA PRO A 157 -12.72 -6.28 11.02
C PRO A 157 -11.63 -6.24 9.94
N VAL A 158 -11.80 -5.38 8.96
CA VAL A 158 -10.82 -5.20 7.89
C VAL A 158 -9.57 -4.50 8.44
N VAL A 159 -8.41 -5.13 8.29
CA VAL A 159 -7.11 -4.62 8.73
C VAL A 159 -6.37 -4.01 7.52
N LEU A 160 -6.00 -2.74 7.64
CA LEU A 160 -5.31 -1.94 6.60
C LEU A 160 -4.37 -0.93 7.25
N LYS A 161 -3.33 -0.47 6.53
CA LYS A 161 -2.60 0.75 6.89
C LYS A 161 -3.59 1.93 6.97
N PRO A 162 -3.51 2.83 7.95
CA PRO A 162 -2.45 3.03 8.94
C PRO A 162 -2.65 2.31 10.29
N SER A 163 -3.47 1.26 10.37
CA SER A 163 -3.64 0.50 11.64
C SER A 163 -2.31 -0.09 12.10
N LEU A 164 -2.03 -0.03 13.41
CA LEU A 164 -0.85 -0.66 13.99
C LEU A 164 -0.87 -2.19 13.83
N ASP A 165 -2.05 -2.80 13.83
CA ASP A 165 -2.21 -4.23 13.56
C ASP A 165 -1.71 -4.59 12.15
N ALA A 166 -1.98 -3.73 11.14
CA ALA A 166 -1.47 -3.95 9.79
C ALA A 166 0.07 -3.94 9.74
N PHE A 167 0.71 -3.04 10.49
CA PHE A 167 2.17 -2.99 10.59
C PHE A 167 2.73 -4.16 11.38
N SER A 168 2.10 -4.57 12.48
CA SER A 168 2.50 -5.76 13.25
C SER A 168 2.46 -7.01 12.37
N ILE A 169 1.33 -7.24 11.69
CA ILE A 169 1.17 -8.37 10.74
C ILE A 169 2.22 -8.31 9.62
N ALA A 170 2.49 -7.13 9.07
CA ALA A 170 3.47 -7.00 8.00
C ALA A 170 4.91 -7.29 8.47
N ILE A 171 5.29 -6.83 9.66
CA ILE A 171 6.59 -7.11 10.28
C ILE A 171 6.75 -8.60 10.55
N ASP A 172 5.72 -9.26 11.07
CA ASP A 172 5.71 -10.69 11.37
C ASP A 172 5.81 -11.52 10.07
N ILE A 173 5.01 -11.20 9.04
CA ILE A 173 5.05 -11.89 7.74
C ILE A 173 6.40 -11.69 7.03
N ALA A 174 6.97 -10.49 7.13
CA ALA A 174 8.26 -10.16 6.53
C ALA A 174 9.45 -10.78 7.29
N GLU A 175 9.24 -11.20 8.55
CA GLU A 175 10.30 -11.69 9.44
C GLU A 175 11.48 -10.71 9.51
N VAL A 176 11.20 -9.44 9.85
CA VAL A 176 12.20 -8.36 9.87
C VAL A 176 12.36 -7.71 11.23
N ASP A 177 13.56 -7.20 11.50
CA ASP A 177 13.78 -6.26 12.60
C ASP A 177 13.29 -4.85 12.18
N SER A 178 12.24 -4.37 12.84
CA SER A 178 11.65 -3.06 12.53
C SER A 178 12.66 -1.92 12.66
N SER A 179 13.59 -1.98 13.62
CA SER A 179 14.62 -0.94 13.84
C SER A 179 15.65 -0.86 12.70
N ARG A 180 15.82 -1.95 11.94
CA ARG A 180 16.71 -2.09 10.78
C ARG A 180 15.98 -2.12 9.45
N THR A 181 14.67 -1.79 9.46
CA THR A 181 13.81 -1.79 8.27
C THR A 181 13.40 -0.37 7.91
N LEU A 182 13.52 -0.03 6.63
CA LEU A 182 13.15 1.26 6.07
C LEU A 182 11.82 1.13 5.30
N PHE A 183 10.81 1.90 5.67
CA PHE A 183 9.48 1.88 5.07
C PHE A 183 9.23 3.14 4.24
N PHE A 184 8.72 2.96 3.01
CA PHE A 184 8.43 3.99 2.03
C PHE A 184 6.95 4.06 1.74
N ASP A 185 6.34 5.24 1.86
CA ASP A 185 4.90 5.43 1.61
C ASP A 185 4.64 6.93 1.31
N ASP A 186 3.65 7.24 0.48
CA ASP A 186 3.25 8.62 0.16
C ASP A 186 2.31 9.23 1.21
N ASN A 187 1.63 8.38 1.99
CA ASN A 187 0.61 8.76 2.95
C ASN A 187 1.21 9.07 4.33
N ALA A 188 1.03 10.32 4.78
CA ALA A 188 1.57 10.76 6.08
C ALA A 188 1.00 9.98 7.29
N GLY A 189 -0.23 9.47 7.21
CA GLY A 189 -0.82 8.63 8.26
C GLY A 189 -0.12 7.27 8.35
N ASN A 190 0.19 6.64 7.21
CA ASN A 190 0.94 5.40 7.16
C ASN A 190 2.36 5.59 7.70
N ILE A 191 3.03 6.69 7.33
CA ILE A 191 4.36 7.05 7.82
C ILE A 191 4.37 7.23 9.34
N ALA A 192 3.38 7.94 9.90
CA ALA A 192 3.28 8.13 11.34
C ALA A 192 3.05 6.80 12.09
N ALA A 193 2.19 5.93 11.57
CA ALA A 193 1.92 4.62 12.15
C ALA A 193 3.13 3.68 12.05
N ALA A 194 3.84 3.67 10.90
CA ALA A 194 5.08 2.91 10.71
C ALA A 194 6.15 3.33 11.73
N LYS A 195 6.25 4.64 12.00
CA LYS A 195 7.18 5.17 13.00
C LYS A 195 6.84 4.67 14.41
N VAL A 196 5.55 4.61 14.77
CA VAL A 196 5.09 4.04 16.04
C VAL A 196 5.38 2.54 16.12
N ALA A 197 5.27 1.82 15.00
CA ALA A 197 5.62 0.40 14.89
C ALA A 197 7.14 0.12 14.95
N GLY A 198 7.97 1.16 15.08
CA GLY A 198 9.43 1.05 15.23
C GLY A 198 10.23 1.08 13.94
N LEU A 199 9.58 1.24 12.78
CA LEU A 199 10.23 1.33 11.48
C LEU A 199 10.97 2.67 11.30
N ARG A 200 12.02 2.66 10.48
CA ARG A 200 12.57 3.88 9.88
C ARG A 200 11.71 4.25 8.67
N THR A 201 11.51 5.53 8.41
CA THR A 201 10.43 5.96 7.51
C THR A 201 10.89 7.00 6.49
N VAL A 202 10.36 6.83 5.27
CA VAL A 202 10.60 7.74 4.14
C VAL A 202 9.26 8.14 3.54
N VAL A 203 8.89 9.41 3.66
CA VAL A 203 7.72 9.92 2.94
C VAL A 203 8.09 10.19 1.49
N VAL A 204 7.31 9.62 0.57
CA VAL A 204 7.50 9.77 -0.89
C VAL A 204 6.51 10.80 -1.45
N GLY A 205 6.87 11.46 -2.55
CA GLY A 205 6.04 12.50 -3.16
C GLY A 205 6.10 13.86 -2.43
N LYS A 206 7.05 14.04 -1.50
CA LYS A 206 7.20 15.26 -0.70
C LYS A 206 8.66 15.75 -0.72
N THR A 207 8.82 17.08 -0.70
CA THR A 207 10.13 17.74 -0.57
C THR A 207 10.53 17.96 0.89
N MET A 208 9.57 17.89 1.82
CA MET A 208 9.80 18.09 3.26
C MET A 208 9.24 16.90 4.04
N ARG A 209 9.87 16.62 5.19
CA ARG A 209 9.42 15.56 6.11
C ARG A 209 8.05 15.90 6.68
N THR A 210 7.21 14.88 6.77
CA THR A 210 5.95 14.91 7.53
C THR A 210 6.19 14.39 8.95
N ASN A 211 5.19 14.50 9.82
CA ASN A 211 5.26 13.92 11.15
C ASN A 211 5.54 12.41 11.07
N GLY A 212 6.53 11.94 11.81
CA GLY A 212 6.97 10.54 11.81
C GLY A 212 7.94 10.16 10.68
N ALA A 213 8.26 11.05 9.73
CA ALA A 213 9.20 10.76 8.65
C ALA A 213 10.66 11.04 9.06
N ASP A 214 11.53 10.03 8.89
CA ASP A 214 12.99 10.21 9.04
C ASP A 214 13.58 10.89 7.80
N TYR A 215 13.05 10.58 6.60
CA TYR A 215 13.48 11.14 5.31
C TYR A 215 12.28 11.59 4.48
N ALA A 216 12.52 12.44 3.49
CA ALA A 216 11.53 12.83 2.48
C ALA A 216 12.14 12.70 1.08
N LEU A 217 11.40 12.08 0.17
CA LEU A 217 11.77 11.87 -1.22
C LEU A 217 10.71 12.47 -2.14
N GLU A 218 11.10 13.29 -3.08
CA GLU A 218 10.18 13.72 -4.13
C GLU A 218 9.79 12.56 -5.05
N LYS A 219 10.76 11.66 -5.34
CA LYS A 219 10.59 10.42 -6.12
C LYS A 219 11.58 9.38 -5.64
N ILE A 220 11.25 8.09 -5.78
CA ILE A 220 12.18 6.99 -5.46
C ILE A 220 13.48 7.10 -6.29
N HIS A 221 13.44 7.69 -7.47
CA HIS A 221 14.62 7.98 -8.30
C HIS A 221 15.70 8.84 -7.60
N ASN A 222 15.35 9.59 -6.56
CA ASN A 222 16.29 10.38 -5.77
C ASN A 222 16.88 9.62 -4.55
N LEU A 223 16.58 8.33 -4.40
CA LEU A 223 16.90 7.55 -3.21
C LEU A 223 18.40 7.56 -2.87
N THR A 224 19.27 7.42 -3.87
CA THR A 224 20.74 7.44 -3.69
C THR A 224 21.27 8.75 -3.12
N GLN A 225 20.57 9.85 -3.35
CA GLN A 225 20.96 11.17 -2.86
C GLN A 225 20.49 11.44 -1.43
N VAL A 226 19.33 10.89 -1.06
CA VAL A 226 18.66 11.20 0.21
C VAL A 226 18.98 10.17 1.30
N VAL A 227 19.15 8.89 0.92
CA VAL A 227 19.45 7.80 1.86
C VAL A 227 20.64 6.98 1.34
N PRO A 228 21.83 7.59 1.19
CA PRO A 228 23.02 6.90 0.66
C PRO A 228 23.46 5.73 1.54
N GLU A 229 23.04 5.68 2.82
CA GLU A 229 23.36 4.62 3.78
C GLU A 229 22.86 3.24 3.33
N ILE A 230 21.88 3.16 2.43
CA ILE A 230 21.41 1.90 1.83
C ILE A 230 22.57 1.18 1.11
N TRP A 231 23.48 1.93 0.48
CA TRP A 231 24.60 1.39 -0.30
C TRP A 231 25.90 1.23 0.48
N PHE A 232 25.89 1.44 1.80
CA PHE A 232 27.03 1.09 2.62
C PHE A 232 27.19 -0.44 2.66
N LYS A 233 28.37 -0.93 3.10
CA LYS A 233 28.61 -2.37 3.16
C LYS A 233 27.55 -3.08 4.02
N ILE A 234 27.19 -4.30 3.65
CA ILE A 234 26.37 -5.21 4.45
C ILE A 234 27.28 -6.02 5.36
#